data_271892e7233c36c03d56a2ed9f884584
#
_entry.id   271892e7233c36c03d56a2ed9f884584
#
_cell.length_a   1.000
_cell.length_b   1.000
_cell.length_c   1.000
_cell.angle_alpha   90.00
_cell.angle_beta   90.00
_cell.angle_gamma   90.00
#
_symmetry.space_group_name_H-M   'P 1'
#
loop_
_entity.id
_entity.type
_entity.pdbx_description
1 polymer ?
#
loop_
_entity_poly.entity_id
_entity_poly.type
_entity_poly.pdbx_seq_one_letter_code
_entity_poly.pdbx_strand_id
1 'polypeptide(L)'
;ELPLVNFAIELGNGMLSDTPAKAGLAKLTANMLNEGTEYKTPAELEEAIGTLGARISVQSGTETMVVTGSCLKKNYPQAIALVEEMLLHPRWDAQSFEVVKERMLDNIRQYAADPSLIGLQMFRKQVFGSESILSYTPDGTEQTVSGLTLDDAKAFYEANLSPSVAKVSFVGGLSQQEVVSSLGSLEKNWKAKEVETP
;
A
#
# COMPACT_ATOMS: atom_id res chain seq x y z
N GLU A 1 29.37 -8.40 9.38
CA GLU A 1 28.12 -8.17 8.62
C GLU A 1 27.07 -7.60 9.56
N LEU A 2 26.42 -6.52 9.16
CA LEU A 2 25.27 -6.00 9.89
C LEU A 2 24.09 -6.97 9.70
N PRO A 3 23.45 -7.44 10.78
CA PRO A 3 22.33 -8.38 10.70
C PRO A 3 21.07 -7.66 10.22
N LEU A 4 20.97 -7.45 8.90
CA LEU A 4 19.81 -6.85 8.25
C LEU A 4 18.72 -7.89 8.05
N VAL A 5 17.49 -7.46 8.22
CA VAL A 5 16.28 -8.20 7.88
C VAL A 5 15.49 -7.37 6.87
N ASN A 6 15.12 -8.00 5.77
CA ASN A 6 14.18 -7.45 4.81
C ASN A 6 12.92 -8.30 4.84
N PHE A 7 11.78 -7.68 4.74
CA PHE A 7 10.50 -8.38 4.67
C PHE A 7 9.56 -7.73 3.65
N ALA A 8 8.67 -8.54 3.12
CA ALA A 8 7.56 -8.10 2.30
C ALA A 8 6.30 -8.86 2.71
N ILE A 9 5.20 -8.13 2.85
CA ILE A 9 3.86 -8.68 3.06
C ILE A 9 3.03 -8.28 1.84
N GLU A 10 2.83 -9.22 0.93
CA GLU A 10 1.94 -9.05 -0.21
C GLU A 10 0.50 -9.23 0.27
N LEU A 11 -0.33 -8.25 0.01
CA LEU A 11 -1.71 -8.19 0.52
C LEU A 11 -2.76 -8.58 -0.54
N GLY A 12 -2.34 -9.00 -1.72
CA GLY A 12 -3.27 -9.14 -2.84
C GLY A 12 -3.91 -7.80 -3.25
N ASN A 13 -4.73 -7.80 -4.28
CA ASN A 13 -5.63 -6.69 -4.61
C ASN A 13 -4.95 -5.32 -4.81
N GLY A 14 -4.21 -5.20 -5.92
CA GLY A 14 -3.71 -3.92 -6.42
C GLY A 14 -4.71 -3.22 -7.35
N MET A 15 -4.19 -2.55 -8.38
CA MET A 15 -4.98 -1.83 -9.39
C MET A 15 -6.08 -2.69 -10.04
N LEU A 16 -5.85 -4.01 -10.20
CA LEU A 16 -6.85 -4.89 -10.83
C LEU A 16 -8.17 -4.96 -10.04
N SER A 17 -8.16 -4.59 -8.77
CA SER A 17 -9.36 -4.49 -7.93
C SER A 17 -10.07 -3.13 -8.04
N ASP A 18 -9.48 -2.17 -8.78
CA ASP A 18 -10.13 -0.91 -9.09
C ASP A 18 -11.16 -1.12 -10.21
N THR A 19 -12.20 -0.29 -10.22
CA THR A 19 -13.04 -0.12 -11.41
C THR A 19 -12.44 0.97 -12.32
N PRO A 20 -12.71 0.96 -13.64
CA PRO A 20 -12.28 2.04 -14.54
C PRO A 20 -12.68 3.44 -14.05
N ALA A 21 -13.85 3.57 -13.43
CA ALA A 21 -14.35 4.83 -12.88
C ALA A 21 -13.58 5.30 -11.64
N LYS A 22 -12.92 4.38 -10.94
CA LYS A 22 -12.13 4.63 -9.71
C LYS A 22 -10.67 4.20 -9.84
N ALA A 23 -10.13 4.20 -11.06
CA ALA A 23 -8.72 3.87 -11.30
C ALA A 23 -7.81 4.80 -10.47
N GLY A 24 -6.86 4.21 -9.75
CA GLY A 24 -5.99 4.89 -8.79
C GLY A 24 -6.41 4.71 -7.32
N LEU A 25 -7.57 4.07 -7.05
CA LEU A 25 -8.08 3.91 -5.68
C LEU A 25 -7.19 3.00 -4.83
N ALA A 26 -6.71 1.87 -5.38
CA ALA A 26 -5.78 0.99 -4.68
C ALA A 26 -4.50 1.72 -4.28
N LYS A 27 -3.95 2.55 -5.17
CA LYS A 27 -2.75 3.35 -4.89
C LYS A 27 -3.01 4.42 -3.85
N LEU A 28 -4.13 5.13 -3.95
CA LEU A 28 -4.53 6.13 -2.95
C LEU A 28 -4.68 5.48 -1.57
N THR A 29 -5.32 4.32 -1.50
CA THR A 29 -5.47 3.55 -0.25
C THR A 29 -4.11 3.16 0.33
N ALA A 30 -3.20 2.62 -0.51
CA ALA A 30 -1.84 2.28 -0.06
C ALA A 30 -1.07 3.50 0.46
N ASN A 31 -1.21 4.66 -0.20
CA ASN A 31 -0.60 5.89 0.25
C ASN A 31 -1.16 6.34 1.60
N MET A 32 -2.48 6.22 1.81
CA MET A 32 -3.12 6.57 3.09
C MET A 32 -2.61 5.72 4.25
N LEU A 33 -2.27 4.44 4.02
CA LEU A 33 -1.69 3.58 5.05
C LEU A 33 -0.29 4.04 5.51
N ASN A 34 0.38 4.91 4.76
CA ASN A 34 1.65 5.54 5.16
C ASN A 34 1.45 6.87 5.92
N GLU A 35 0.23 7.42 5.98
CA GLU A 35 -0.06 8.74 6.56
C GLU A 35 -0.43 8.68 8.05
N GLY A 36 0.21 7.77 8.77
CA GLY A 36 0.04 7.60 10.21
C GLY A 36 -0.95 6.51 10.60
N THR A 37 -1.18 6.41 11.90
CA THR A 37 -2.05 5.42 12.52
C THR A 37 -3.03 6.12 13.46
N GLU A 38 -3.99 5.38 14.04
CA GLU A 38 -4.87 5.92 15.08
C GLU A 38 -4.08 6.49 16.28
N TYR A 39 -2.84 6.01 16.50
CA TYR A 39 -1.99 6.35 17.64
C TYR A 39 -0.86 7.31 17.31
N LYS A 40 -0.60 7.54 16.02
CA LYS A 40 0.53 8.34 15.53
C LYS A 40 0.11 9.20 14.34
N THR A 41 0.47 10.47 14.40
CA THR A 41 0.47 11.34 13.23
C THR A 41 1.48 10.86 12.18
N PRO A 42 1.44 11.33 10.94
CA PRO A 42 2.44 10.99 9.92
C PRO A 42 3.89 11.24 10.39
N ALA A 43 4.13 12.38 11.05
CA ALA A 43 5.45 12.75 11.56
C ALA A 43 5.92 11.81 12.70
N GLU A 44 5.02 11.46 13.62
CA GLU A 44 5.34 10.53 14.72
C GLU A 44 5.58 9.11 14.22
N LEU A 45 4.86 8.67 13.17
CA LEU A 45 5.11 7.37 12.53
C LEU A 45 6.48 7.36 11.84
N GLU A 46 6.81 8.41 11.09
CA GLU A 46 8.12 8.55 10.43
C GLU A 46 9.25 8.58 11.47
N GLU A 47 9.10 9.32 12.57
CA GLU A 47 10.07 9.36 13.67
C GLU A 47 10.24 7.98 14.33
N ALA A 48 9.13 7.26 14.56
CA ALA A 48 9.18 5.91 15.14
C ALA A 48 9.93 4.93 14.23
N ILE A 49 9.66 4.95 12.93
CA ILE A 49 10.37 4.14 11.92
C ILE A 49 11.85 4.54 11.88
N GLY A 50 12.14 5.84 11.83
CA GLY A 50 13.51 6.38 11.79
C GLY A 50 14.33 6.03 13.03
N THR A 51 13.75 6.08 14.22
CA THR A 51 14.41 5.71 15.50
C THR A 51 14.85 4.24 15.51
N LEU A 52 14.11 3.37 14.82
CA LEU A 52 14.49 1.97 14.64
C LEU A 52 15.57 1.78 13.57
N GLY A 53 15.97 2.83 12.85
CA GLY A 53 16.81 2.70 11.65
C GLY A 53 16.16 1.79 10.61
N ALA A 54 14.85 1.76 10.60
CA ALA A 54 14.04 0.94 9.70
C ALA A 54 13.60 1.76 8.49
N ARG A 55 13.14 1.04 7.46
CA ARG A 55 12.32 1.57 6.38
C ARG A 55 11.09 0.70 6.28
N ILE A 56 9.93 1.30 6.28
CA ILE A 56 8.64 0.62 6.12
C ILE A 56 7.81 1.46 5.17
N SER A 57 7.21 0.83 4.17
CA SER A 57 6.29 1.51 3.25
C SER A 57 5.25 0.56 2.70
N VAL A 58 4.06 1.09 2.43
CA VAL A 58 2.97 0.39 1.74
C VAL A 58 2.90 0.96 0.33
N GLN A 59 2.87 0.08 -0.67
CA GLN A 59 2.80 0.44 -2.08
C GLN A 59 1.76 -0.42 -2.78
N SER A 60 1.09 0.12 -3.80
CA SER A 60 0.19 -0.63 -4.68
C SER A 60 0.78 -0.71 -6.08
N GLY A 61 0.83 -1.92 -6.60
CA GLY A 61 1.16 -2.23 -7.98
C GLY A 61 -0.08 -2.59 -8.80
N THR A 62 0.14 -3.29 -9.91
CA THR A 62 -0.96 -3.76 -10.78
C THR A 62 -1.78 -4.85 -10.09
N GLU A 63 -1.15 -5.90 -9.62
CA GLU A 63 -1.82 -7.09 -9.06
C GLU A 63 -1.93 -7.07 -7.55
N THR A 64 -0.93 -6.50 -6.87
CA THR A 64 -0.79 -6.60 -5.42
C THR A 64 -0.55 -5.24 -4.76
N MET A 65 -1.03 -5.11 -3.54
CA MET A 65 -0.55 -4.13 -2.59
C MET A 65 0.50 -4.81 -1.71
N VAL A 66 1.61 -4.14 -1.42
CA VAL A 66 2.76 -4.72 -0.72
C VAL A 66 3.22 -3.79 0.39
N VAL A 67 3.35 -4.32 1.60
CA VAL A 67 4.13 -3.69 2.67
C VAL A 67 5.56 -4.18 2.55
N THR A 68 6.50 -3.28 2.36
CA THR A 68 7.93 -3.61 2.37
C THR A 68 8.60 -3.02 3.60
N GLY A 69 9.57 -3.74 4.15
CA GLY A 69 10.33 -3.23 5.27
C GLY A 69 11.76 -3.76 5.31
N SER A 70 12.64 -2.93 5.88
CA SER A 70 14.02 -3.31 6.20
C SER A 70 14.45 -2.73 7.54
N CYS A 71 15.15 -3.52 8.36
CA CYS A 71 15.65 -3.05 9.65
C CYS A 71 16.81 -3.94 10.12
N LEU A 72 17.47 -3.52 11.20
CA LEU A 72 18.39 -4.40 11.93
C LEU A 72 17.59 -5.50 12.65
N LYS A 73 18.14 -6.73 12.71
CA LYS A 73 17.52 -7.88 13.40
C LYS A 73 17.03 -7.54 14.81
N LYS A 74 17.82 -6.79 15.59
CA LYS A 74 17.47 -6.41 16.97
C LYS A 74 16.20 -5.53 17.07
N ASN A 75 15.88 -4.79 16.00
CA ASN A 75 14.75 -3.86 15.95
C ASN A 75 13.54 -4.46 15.20
N TYR A 76 13.71 -5.69 14.67
CA TYR A 76 12.68 -6.35 13.87
C TYR A 76 11.34 -6.52 14.60
N PRO A 77 11.26 -6.93 15.88
CA PRO A 77 9.98 -7.04 16.58
C PRO A 77 9.22 -5.71 16.65
N GLN A 78 9.94 -4.61 16.91
CA GLN A 78 9.31 -3.28 16.94
C GLN A 78 8.89 -2.81 15.53
N ALA A 79 9.67 -3.14 14.50
CA ALA A 79 9.31 -2.81 13.12
C ALA A 79 8.04 -3.54 12.69
N ILE A 80 7.87 -4.83 13.03
CA ILE A 80 6.62 -5.58 12.76
C ILE A 80 5.45 -5.05 13.57
N ALA A 81 5.66 -4.60 14.80
CA ALA A 81 4.59 -3.97 15.58
C ALA A 81 4.09 -2.67 14.93
N LEU A 82 4.98 -1.86 14.32
CA LEU A 82 4.57 -0.70 13.53
C LEU A 82 3.81 -1.10 12.26
N VAL A 83 4.23 -2.17 11.59
CA VAL A 83 3.47 -2.70 10.44
C VAL A 83 2.08 -3.15 10.85
N GLU A 84 1.94 -3.86 11.97
CA GLU A 84 0.63 -4.24 12.53
C GLU A 84 -0.23 -3.02 12.78
N GLU A 85 0.32 -1.98 13.40
CA GLU A 85 -0.37 -0.73 13.68
C GLU A 85 -0.83 -0.03 12.38
N MET A 86 0.04 0.07 11.37
CA MET A 86 -0.28 0.64 10.06
C MET A 86 -1.38 -0.13 9.33
N LEU A 87 -1.39 -1.46 9.44
CA LEU A 87 -2.36 -2.31 8.76
C LEU A 87 -3.69 -2.42 9.48
N LEU A 88 -3.73 -2.42 10.81
CA LEU A 88 -4.95 -2.66 11.59
C LEU A 88 -5.59 -1.38 12.14
N HIS A 89 -4.82 -0.31 12.27
CA HIS A 89 -5.23 0.95 12.87
C HIS A 89 -4.81 2.15 12.01
N PRO A 90 -5.11 2.15 10.70
CA PRO A 90 -4.73 3.26 9.84
C PRO A 90 -5.46 4.55 10.22
N ARG A 91 -4.73 5.67 10.09
CA ARG A 91 -5.26 7.00 10.36
C ARG A 91 -6.04 7.52 9.14
N TRP A 92 -7.33 7.43 9.16
CA TRP A 92 -8.20 7.95 8.11
C TRP A 92 -8.50 9.45 8.31
N ASP A 93 -7.44 10.27 8.26
CA ASP A 93 -7.54 11.71 8.45
C ASP A 93 -7.89 12.43 7.15
N ALA A 94 -8.89 13.32 7.20
CA ALA A 94 -9.38 14.02 6.02
C ALA A 94 -8.33 14.99 5.44
N GLN A 95 -7.54 15.65 6.29
CA GLN A 95 -6.50 16.57 5.83
C GLN A 95 -5.36 15.81 5.14
N SER A 96 -4.91 14.70 5.73
CA SER A 96 -3.90 13.82 5.11
C SER A 96 -4.41 13.27 3.77
N PHE A 97 -5.69 12.90 3.69
CA PHE A 97 -6.30 12.45 2.43
C PHE A 97 -6.18 13.48 1.31
N GLU A 98 -6.54 14.74 1.57
CA GLU A 98 -6.43 15.79 0.56
C GLU A 98 -4.97 16.01 0.13
N VAL A 99 -4.00 15.96 1.06
CA VAL A 99 -2.57 16.06 0.74
C VAL A 99 -2.11 14.91 -0.15
N VAL A 100 -2.50 13.68 0.17
CA VAL A 100 -2.16 12.48 -0.63
C VAL A 100 -2.77 12.58 -2.02
N LYS A 101 -4.04 12.96 -2.11
CA LYS A 101 -4.77 13.12 -3.36
C LYS A 101 -4.12 14.17 -4.26
N GLU A 102 -3.81 15.36 -3.74
CA GLU A 102 -3.13 16.40 -4.51
C GLU A 102 -1.74 15.95 -4.97
N ARG A 103 -0.97 15.27 -4.14
CA ARG A 103 0.33 14.70 -4.52
C ARG A 103 0.19 13.72 -5.69
N MET A 104 -0.85 12.87 -5.68
CA MET A 104 -1.13 11.96 -6.78
C MET A 104 -1.51 12.71 -8.06
N LEU A 105 -2.36 13.74 -7.95
CA LEU A 105 -2.75 14.59 -9.09
C LEU A 105 -1.54 15.30 -9.70
N ASP A 106 -0.65 15.82 -8.88
CA ASP A 106 0.57 16.48 -9.36
C ASP A 106 1.49 15.51 -10.10
N ASN A 107 1.65 14.29 -9.59
CA ASN A 107 2.41 13.24 -10.29
C ASN A 107 1.78 12.91 -11.65
N ILE A 108 0.45 12.76 -11.71
CA ILE A 108 -0.28 12.49 -12.96
C ILE A 108 -0.06 13.64 -13.97
N ARG A 109 -0.14 14.89 -13.53
CA ARG A 109 0.12 16.08 -14.39
C ARG A 109 1.54 16.10 -14.92
N GLN A 110 2.53 15.72 -14.09
CA GLN A 110 3.93 15.60 -14.55
C GLN A 110 4.09 14.50 -15.60
N TYR A 111 3.45 13.34 -15.40
CA TYR A 111 3.48 12.26 -16.39
C TYR A 111 2.78 12.64 -17.71
N ALA A 112 1.73 13.45 -17.65
CA ALA A 112 1.04 13.94 -18.84
C ALA A 112 1.89 14.86 -19.73
N ALA A 113 3.05 15.31 -19.25
CA ALA A 113 4.04 16.05 -20.04
C ALA A 113 5.11 15.17 -20.70
N ASP A 114 5.16 13.86 -20.39
CA ASP A 114 6.13 12.91 -20.97
C ASP A 114 5.54 12.20 -22.19
N PRO A 115 6.08 12.43 -23.41
CA PRO A 115 5.58 11.78 -24.64
C PRO A 115 5.63 10.25 -24.59
N SER A 116 6.62 9.66 -23.89
CA SER A 116 6.76 8.20 -23.78
C SER A 116 5.64 7.59 -22.96
N LEU A 117 5.26 8.25 -21.86
CA LEU A 117 4.17 7.81 -20.98
C LEU A 117 2.81 8.00 -21.66
N ILE A 118 2.63 9.09 -22.43
CA ILE A 118 1.43 9.29 -23.25
C ILE A 118 1.32 8.16 -24.28
N GLY A 119 2.40 7.84 -24.98
CA GLY A 119 2.45 6.77 -25.98
C GLY A 119 2.08 5.40 -25.36
N LEU A 120 2.63 5.09 -24.18
CA LEU A 120 2.33 3.87 -23.45
C LEU A 120 0.85 3.80 -23.04
N GLN A 121 0.27 4.91 -22.57
CA GLN A 121 -1.14 4.97 -22.20
C GLN A 121 -2.05 4.77 -23.41
N MET A 122 -1.73 5.39 -24.55
CA MET A 122 -2.47 5.18 -25.80
C MET A 122 -2.37 3.72 -26.28
N PHE A 123 -1.18 3.12 -26.19
CA PHE A 123 -0.97 1.72 -26.53
C PHE A 123 -1.84 0.80 -25.65
N ARG A 124 -1.86 1.01 -24.32
CA ARG A 124 -2.71 0.24 -23.40
C ARG A 124 -4.20 0.33 -23.78
N LYS A 125 -4.69 1.54 -24.09
CA LYS A 125 -6.09 1.74 -24.53
C LYS A 125 -6.41 0.99 -25.83
N GLN A 126 -5.46 0.93 -26.77
CA GLN A 126 -5.64 0.19 -28.03
C GLN A 126 -5.64 -1.33 -27.81
N VAL A 127 -4.81 -1.84 -26.91
CA VAL A 127 -4.68 -3.28 -26.64
C VAL A 127 -5.82 -3.81 -25.78
N PHE A 128 -6.18 -3.10 -24.71
CA PHE A 128 -7.13 -3.60 -23.70
C PHE A 128 -8.53 -3.00 -23.81
N GLY A 129 -8.72 -1.98 -24.65
CA GLY A 129 -9.96 -1.25 -24.77
C GLY A 129 -10.15 -0.22 -23.63
N SER A 130 -10.92 0.84 -23.91
CA SER A 130 -11.13 1.97 -22.96
C SER A 130 -11.86 1.58 -21.67
N GLU A 131 -12.65 0.52 -21.72
CA GLU A 131 -13.47 0.04 -20.60
C GLU A 131 -12.75 -0.94 -19.67
N SER A 132 -11.53 -1.35 -20.03
CA SER A 132 -10.74 -2.26 -19.21
C SER A 132 -9.90 -1.49 -18.20
N ILE A 133 -9.83 -1.96 -16.95
CA ILE A 133 -8.91 -1.41 -15.94
C ILE A 133 -7.44 -1.51 -16.39
N LEU A 134 -7.07 -2.51 -17.21
CA LEU A 134 -5.73 -2.67 -17.78
C LEU A 134 -5.33 -1.53 -18.73
N SER A 135 -6.27 -0.72 -19.19
CA SER A 135 -5.99 0.48 -19.99
C SER A 135 -5.49 1.67 -19.15
N TYR A 136 -5.59 1.58 -17.83
CA TYR A 136 -5.13 2.57 -16.88
C TYR A 136 -3.74 2.23 -16.32
N THR A 137 -3.10 3.19 -15.69
CA THR A 137 -1.93 2.98 -14.84
C THR A 137 -2.37 2.84 -13.39
N PRO A 138 -1.54 2.28 -12.50
CA PRO A 138 -1.85 2.26 -11.06
C PRO A 138 -2.10 3.64 -10.44
N ASP A 139 -1.57 4.70 -11.05
CA ASP A 139 -1.78 6.08 -10.59
C ASP A 139 -3.19 6.62 -10.94
N GLY A 140 -3.92 5.94 -11.84
CA GLY A 140 -5.20 6.43 -12.35
C GLY A 140 -5.05 7.55 -13.37
N THR A 141 -6.04 8.41 -13.44
CA THR A 141 -6.06 9.64 -14.27
C THR A 141 -6.49 10.82 -13.42
N GLU A 142 -6.24 12.05 -13.91
CA GLU A 142 -6.70 13.26 -13.22
C GLU A 142 -8.22 13.23 -12.98
N GLN A 143 -8.99 12.75 -13.97
CA GLN A 143 -10.44 12.63 -13.86
C GLN A 143 -10.86 11.63 -12.79
N THR A 144 -10.26 10.43 -12.76
CA THR A 144 -10.65 9.38 -11.80
C THR A 144 -10.22 9.74 -10.39
N VAL A 145 -8.97 10.20 -10.19
CA VAL A 145 -8.42 10.52 -8.87
C VAL A 145 -9.09 11.76 -8.26
N SER A 146 -9.45 12.77 -9.05
CA SER A 146 -10.20 13.94 -8.55
C SER A 146 -11.55 13.55 -7.93
N GLY A 147 -12.19 12.51 -8.45
CA GLY A 147 -13.48 12.02 -7.97
C GLY A 147 -13.40 11.10 -6.74
N LEU A 148 -12.21 10.64 -6.33
CA LEU A 148 -12.06 9.74 -5.19
C LEU A 148 -12.32 10.47 -3.87
N THR A 149 -12.91 9.74 -2.95
CA THR A 149 -13.23 10.21 -1.59
C THR A 149 -12.50 9.37 -0.54
N LEU A 150 -12.39 9.90 0.68
CA LEU A 150 -11.85 9.17 1.82
C LEU A 150 -12.68 7.90 2.13
N ASP A 151 -13.98 7.96 1.94
CA ASP A 151 -14.86 6.82 2.15
C ASP A 151 -14.65 5.72 1.08
N ASP A 152 -14.29 6.09 -0.15
CA ASP A 152 -13.86 5.12 -1.15
C ASP A 152 -12.60 4.36 -0.71
N ALA A 153 -11.60 5.08 -0.17
CA ALA A 153 -10.38 4.46 0.32
C ALA A 153 -10.63 3.52 1.50
N LYS A 154 -11.49 3.93 2.45
CA LYS A 154 -11.93 3.06 3.56
C LYS A 154 -12.66 1.83 3.06
N ALA A 155 -13.60 2.00 2.14
CA ALA A 155 -14.36 0.90 1.56
C ALA A 155 -13.44 -0.09 0.80
N PHE A 156 -12.46 0.41 0.05
CA PHE A 156 -11.46 -0.41 -0.62
C PHE A 156 -10.63 -1.22 0.40
N TYR A 157 -10.12 -0.56 1.43
CA TYR A 157 -9.39 -1.21 2.51
C TYR A 157 -10.23 -2.32 3.17
N GLU A 158 -11.46 -2.01 3.55
CA GLU A 158 -12.38 -2.98 4.16
C GLU A 158 -12.73 -4.14 3.23
N ALA A 159 -12.85 -3.93 1.94
CA ALA A 159 -13.18 -4.99 0.99
C ALA A 159 -11.99 -5.90 0.66
N ASN A 160 -10.79 -5.34 0.55
CA ASN A 160 -9.67 -5.98 -0.13
C ASN A 160 -8.51 -6.42 0.78
N LEU A 161 -8.32 -5.82 1.96
CA LEU A 161 -7.20 -6.18 2.83
C LEU A 161 -7.61 -7.27 3.83
N SER A 162 -6.99 -8.44 3.72
CA SER A 162 -7.27 -9.59 4.57
C SER A 162 -6.04 -10.50 4.68
N PRO A 163 -5.79 -11.12 5.84
CA PRO A 163 -4.74 -12.12 5.96
C PRO A 163 -5.00 -13.38 5.12
N SER A 164 -6.25 -13.61 4.66
CA SER A 164 -6.60 -14.77 3.83
C SER A 164 -5.89 -14.79 2.47
N VAL A 165 -5.50 -13.61 1.96
CA VAL A 165 -4.77 -13.44 0.69
C VAL A 165 -3.34 -12.95 0.90
N ALA A 166 -2.90 -12.81 2.16
CA ALA A 166 -1.58 -12.30 2.48
C ALA A 166 -0.50 -13.36 2.28
N LYS A 167 0.62 -12.95 1.66
CA LYS A 167 1.85 -13.74 1.55
C LYS A 167 2.98 -12.99 2.21
N VAL A 168 3.77 -13.68 3.01
CA VAL A 168 4.84 -13.06 3.77
C VAL A 168 6.18 -13.65 3.36
N SER A 169 7.14 -12.79 3.04
CA SER A 169 8.50 -13.14 2.63
C SER A 169 9.51 -12.45 3.54
N PHE A 170 10.51 -13.20 3.99
CA PHE A 170 11.61 -12.69 4.82
C PHE A 170 12.95 -13.09 4.26
N VAL A 171 13.90 -12.15 4.30
CA VAL A 171 15.30 -12.40 3.94
C VAL A 171 16.19 -11.77 5.02
N GLY A 172 17.01 -12.60 5.67
CA GLY A 172 17.92 -12.11 6.71
C GLY A 172 18.27 -13.16 7.75
N GLY A 173 18.92 -12.74 8.82
CA GLY A 173 19.41 -13.63 9.90
C GLY A 173 18.34 -14.05 10.91
N LEU A 174 17.09 -14.26 10.49
CA LEU A 174 15.99 -14.76 11.33
C LEU A 174 15.77 -16.26 11.08
N SER A 175 15.48 -16.98 12.14
CA SER A 175 14.96 -18.33 12.05
C SER A 175 13.45 -18.32 11.71
N GLN A 176 12.95 -19.39 11.14
CA GLN A 176 11.52 -19.54 10.88
C GLN A 176 10.68 -19.34 12.15
N GLN A 177 11.16 -19.84 13.30
CA GLN A 177 10.45 -19.71 14.57
C GLN A 177 10.38 -18.24 15.03
N GLU A 178 11.46 -17.45 14.87
CA GLU A 178 11.46 -16.02 15.18
C GLU A 178 10.45 -15.27 14.31
N VAL A 179 10.38 -15.61 13.01
CA VAL A 179 9.41 -15.02 12.07
C VAL A 179 7.97 -15.35 12.49
N VAL A 180 7.64 -16.62 12.68
CA VAL A 180 6.28 -17.05 13.08
C VAL A 180 5.88 -16.39 14.40
N SER A 181 6.78 -16.37 15.40
CA SER A 181 6.50 -15.75 16.69
C SER A 181 6.22 -14.26 16.57
N SER A 182 6.94 -13.56 15.69
CA SER A 182 6.75 -12.10 15.49
C SER A 182 5.43 -11.74 14.82
N LEU A 183 4.88 -12.64 13.99
CA LEU A 183 3.61 -12.43 13.32
C LEU A 183 2.40 -12.85 14.18
N GLY A 184 2.62 -13.48 15.33
CA GLY A 184 1.54 -14.03 16.15
C GLY A 184 0.53 -13.01 16.65
N SER A 185 0.95 -11.76 16.90
CA SER A 185 0.05 -10.66 17.24
C SER A 185 -0.81 -10.25 16.03
N LEU A 186 -0.17 -10.07 14.88
CA LEU A 186 -0.84 -9.71 13.64
C LEU A 186 -1.85 -10.81 13.24
N GLU A 187 -1.47 -12.09 13.30
CA GLU A 187 -2.35 -13.22 13.00
C GLU A 187 -3.57 -13.26 13.92
N LYS A 188 -3.38 -13.00 15.21
CA LYS A 188 -4.46 -12.99 16.20
C LYS A 188 -5.44 -11.83 16.01
N ASN A 189 -4.92 -10.64 15.69
CA ASN A 189 -5.69 -9.40 15.68
C ASN A 189 -6.29 -9.11 14.30
N TRP A 190 -5.67 -9.58 13.22
CA TRP A 190 -6.17 -9.39 11.87
C TRP A 190 -7.17 -10.49 11.51
N LYS A 191 -8.44 -10.15 11.57
CA LYS A 191 -9.51 -11.10 11.27
C LYS A 191 -9.55 -11.44 9.79
N ALA A 192 -9.45 -12.72 9.47
CA ALA A 192 -9.59 -13.19 8.10
C ALA A 192 -11.02 -12.99 7.60
N LYS A 193 -11.14 -12.54 6.38
CA LYS A 193 -12.39 -12.44 5.63
C LYS A 193 -12.16 -12.98 4.22
N GLU A 194 -13.23 -13.41 3.58
CA GLU A 194 -13.18 -13.76 2.16
C GLU A 194 -12.95 -12.51 1.32
N VAL A 195 -12.03 -12.57 0.38
CA VAL A 195 -11.66 -11.48 -0.51
C VAL A 195 -11.68 -12.01 -1.93
N GLU A 196 -12.38 -11.34 -2.82
CA GLU A 196 -12.32 -11.65 -4.25
C GLU A 196 -10.96 -11.22 -4.81
N THR A 197 -10.28 -12.17 -5.45
CA THR A 197 -9.04 -11.89 -6.19
C THR A 197 -9.37 -11.71 -7.65
N PRO A 198 -8.93 -10.61 -8.32
CA PRO A 198 -9.22 -10.31 -9.71
C PRO A 198 -8.57 -11.29 -10.70
#